data_089d9faa386e3639184513699d496289
#
_entry.id   089d9faa386e3639184513699d496289
#
_cell.length_a   1.000
_cell.length_b   1.000
_cell.length_c   1.000
_cell.angle_alpha   90.00
_cell.angle_beta   90.00
_cell.angle_gamma   90.00
#
_symmetry.space_group_name_H-M   'P 1'
#
loop_
_entity.id
_entity.type
_entity.pdbx_description
1 polymer ?
#
loop_
_entity_poly.entity_id
_entity_poly.type
_entity_poly.pdbx_seq_one_letter_code
_entity_poly.pdbx_strand_id
1 'polypeptide(L)'
;MVEKSTQEPIEAAGDPKHAARATRSAGRKMRSLLLDAASPLFRERGLSGTAIADIAAAADAFPSQITYYFRTKEALFVECACRDLLYLARATEQAALKARTPREYTRALAETVTASDSIPFFAEALTLTRRRQDLAPLVERTIERLHGEGARAYAGQVARHRWRSLRAPDESSRRFWAVAIGIILEGYAMGRSPEVLCAEMLRVLGEQAKSAGDTARLRLVDERDVSSQSNEEG
;
A
#
# COMPACT_ATOMS: atom_id res chain seq x y z
N MET A 1 -18.72 -64.82 42.60
CA MET A 1 -19.33 -63.54 42.14
C MET A 1 -18.21 -62.54 42.11
N VAL A 2 -17.71 -62.23 40.92
CA VAL A 2 -16.61 -61.28 40.72
C VAL A 2 -17.20 -60.09 39.99
N GLU A 3 -17.31 -58.95 40.71
CA GLU A 3 -17.76 -57.69 40.09
C GLU A 3 -16.66 -57.17 39.15
N LYS A 4 -17.04 -57.05 37.89
CA LYS A 4 -16.26 -56.32 36.87
C LYS A 4 -16.55 -54.82 37.02
N SER A 5 -15.58 -54.10 37.62
CA SER A 5 -15.53 -52.66 37.58
C SER A 5 -15.25 -52.18 36.17
N THR A 6 -16.23 -51.56 35.53
CA THR A 6 -16.09 -50.94 34.21
C THR A 6 -15.49 -49.54 34.46
N GLN A 7 -14.19 -49.36 34.17
CA GLN A 7 -13.55 -48.07 34.09
C GLN A 7 -13.97 -47.39 32.77
N GLU A 8 -14.71 -46.30 32.84
CA GLU A 8 -14.90 -45.40 31.71
C GLU A 8 -13.58 -44.70 31.36
N PRO A 9 -13.26 -44.52 30.07
CA PRO A 9 -12.06 -43.81 29.66
C PRO A 9 -12.20 -42.33 29.97
N ILE A 10 -11.29 -41.81 30.79
CA ILE A 10 -11.10 -40.37 31.03
C ILE A 10 -10.75 -39.70 29.70
N GLU A 11 -11.70 -38.93 29.17
CA GLU A 11 -11.50 -38.07 28.01
C GLU A 11 -10.31 -37.13 28.29
N ALA A 12 -9.24 -37.27 27.53
CA ALA A 12 -8.03 -36.48 27.68
C ALA A 12 -8.36 -35.00 27.40
N ALA A 13 -8.43 -34.20 28.46
CA ALA A 13 -8.52 -32.76 28.38
C ALA A 13 -7.34 -32.24 27.56
N GLY A 14 -7.63 -31.76 26.33
CA GLY A 14 -6.62 -31.25 25.40
C GLY A 14 -5.78 -30.15 26.04
N ASP A 15 -4.46 -30.17 25.78
CA ASP A 15 -3.49 -29.22 26.33
C ASP A 15 -4.01 -27.76 26.18
N PRO A 16 -4.11 -26.99 27.29
CA PRO A 16 -4.60 -25.60 27.27
C PRO A 16 -3.88 -24.69 26.28
N LYS A 17 -2.63 -24.98 25.98
CA LYS A 17 -1.83 -24.26 24.98
C LYS A 17 -2.33 -24.53 23.56
N HIS A 18 -2.76 -25.74 23.24
CA HIS A 18 -3.35 -26.08 21.94
C HIS A 18 -4.71 -25.44 21.76
N ALA A 19 -5.57 -25.45 22.77
CA ALA A 19 -6.88 -24.79 22.77
C ALA A 19 -6.74 -23.27 22.57
N ALA A 20 -5.84 -22.60 23.31
CA ALA A 20 -5.57 -21.17 23.17
C ALA A 20 -4.96 -20.79 21.81
N ARG A 21 -4.16 -21.67 21.19
CA ARG A 21 -3.61 -21.49 19.84
C ARG A 21 -4.69 -21.64 18.79
N ALA A 22 -5.58 -22.62 18.92
CA ALA A 22 -6.71 -22.83 18.02
C ALA A 22 -7.68 -21.65 18.03
N THR A 23 -8.04 -21.16 19.22
CA THR A 23 -8.92 -19.97 19.38
C THR A 23 -8.32 -18.73 18.74
N ARG A 24 -7.01 -18.46 18.95
CA ARG A 24 -6.33 -17.33 18.31
C ARG A 24 -6.26 -17.48 16.80
N SER A 25 -6.08 -18.69 16.28
CA SER A 25 -6.09 -18.98 14.85
C SER A 25 -7.46 -18.75 14.24
N ALA A 26 -8.54 -19.24 14.88
CA ALA A 26 -9.91 -19.03 14.44
C ALA A 26 -10.27 -17.52 14.44
N GLY A 27 -9.87 -16.76 15.47
CA GLY A 27 -10.08 -15.32 15.53
C GLY A 27 -9.38 -14.56 14.39
N ARG A 28 -8.12 -14.91 14.07
CA ARG A 28 -7.43 -14.31 12.92
C ARG A 28 -8.10 -14.64 11.59
N LYS A 29 -8.57 -15.88 11.41
CA LYS A 29 -9.29 -16.31 10.22
C LYS A 29 -10.60 -15.53 10.05
N MET A 30 -11.40 -15.41 11.11
CA MET A 30 -12.64 -14.63 11.08
C MET A 30 -12.37 -13.16 10.74
N ARG A 31 -11.37 -12.55 11.38
CA ARG A 31 -10.98 -11.17 11.10
C ARG A 31 -10.57 -10.98 9.62
N SER A 32 -9.85 -11.93 9.04
CA SER A 32 -9.50 -11.90 7.61
C SER A 32 -10.74 -12.01 6.72
N LEU A 33 -11.67 -12.92 7.02
CA LEU A 33 -12.92 -13.08 6.27
C LEU A 33 -13.75 -11.79 6.26
N LEU A 34 -13.84 -11.10 7.42
CA LEU A 34 -14.55 -9.82 7.50
C LEU A 34 -13.88 -8.73 6.65
N LEU A 35 -12.55 -8.66 6.63
CA LEU A 35 -11.81 -7.74 5.76
C LEU A 35 -11.99 -8.08 4.28
N ASP A 36 -11.99 -9.37 3.92
CA ASP A 36 -12.16 -9.84 2.55
C ASP A 36 -13.55 -9.51 2.01
N ALA A 37 -14.58 -9.62 2.86
CA ALA A 37 -15.96 -9.26 2.52
C ALA A 37 -16.18 -7.73 2.48
N ALA A 38 -15.53 -6.98 3.38
CA ALA A 38 -15.74 -5.54 3.50
C ALA A 38 -15.05 -4.73 2.39
N SER A 39 -13.82 -5.14 1.98
CA SER A 39 -13.02 -4.36 1.04
C SER A 39 -13.73 -4.08 -0.29
N PRO A 40 -14.31 -5.07 -1.02
CA PRO A 40 -15.01 -4.79 -2.27
C PRO A 40 -16.26 -3.91 -2.07
N LEU A 41 -16.99 -4.08 -0.98
CA LEU A 41 -18.17 -3.26 -0.67
C LEU A 41 -17.77 -1.79 -0.42
N PHE A 42 -16.71 -1.55 0.31
CA PHE A 42 -16.22 -0.21 0.55
C PHE A 42 -15.69 0.46 -0.72
N ARG A 43 -15.01 -0.27 -1.59
CA ARG A 43 -14.54 0.28 -2.87
C ARG A 43 -15.66 0.62 -3.82
N GLU A 44 -16.72 -0.19 -3.84
CA GLU A 44 -17.89 0.06 -4.68
C GLU A 44 -18.78 1.18 -4.17
N ARG A 45 -19.04 1.23 -2.84
CA ARG A 45 -20.11 2.06 -2.25
C ARG A 45 -19.59 3.15 -1.30
N GLY A 46 -18.29 3.17 -1.05
CA GLY A 46 -17.67 4.06 -0.06
C GLY A 46 -18.04 3.72 1.38
N LEU A 47 -17.46 4.46 2.31
CA LEU A 47 -17.73 4.29 3.74
C LEU A 47 -19.20 4.53 4.10
N SER A 48 -19.82 5.59 3.56
CA SER A 48 -21.18 5.96 3.89
C SER A 48 -22.23 5.03 3.27
N GLY A 49 -21.99 4.53 2.05
CA GLY A 49 -22.90 3.66 1.31
C GLY A 49 -22.87 2.19 1.74
N THR A 50 -21.95 1.79 2.62
CA THR A 50 -21.81 0.40 3.07
C THR A 50 -22.38 0.24 4.49
N ALA A 51 -23.36 -0.65 4.68
CA ALA A 51 -23.89 -0.99 5.99
C ALA A 51 -23.11 -2.13 6.64
N ILE A 52 -23.02 -2.14 7.98
CA ILE A 52 -22.41 -3.26 8.72
C ILE A 52 -23.16 -4.58 8.46
N ALA A 53 -24.48 -4.50 8.29
CA ALA A 53 -25.31 -5.67 7.97
C ALA A 53 -24.93 -6.31 6.62
N ASP A 54 -24.62 -5.49 5.60
CA ASP A 54 -24.22 -5.97 4.26
C ASP A 54 -22.86 -6.70 4.34
N ILE A 55 -21.90 -6.14 5.10
CA ILE A 55 -20.60 -6.77 5.32
C ILE A 55 -20.77 -8.10 6.07
N ALA A 56 -21.58 -8.12 7.11
CA ALA A 56 -21.84 -9.33 7.88
C ALA A 56 -22.47 -10.42 7.03
N ALA A 57 -23.47 -10.09 6.22
CA ALA A 57 -24.09 -11.00 5.28
C ALA A 57 -23.09 -11.54 4.24
N ALA A 58 -22.23 -10.69 3.66
CA ALA A 58 -21.21 -11.07 2.70
C ALA A 58 -20.12 -11.98 3.30
N ALA A 59 -19.87 -11.88 4.61
CA ALA A 59 -18.88 -12.68 5.33
C ALA A 59 -19.45 -13.95 5.96
N ASP A 60 -20.76 -14.21 5.82
CA ASP A 60 -21.49 -15.24 6.58
C ASP A 60 -21.21 -15.13 8.10
N ALA A 61 -21.36 -13.92 8.62
CA ALA A 61 -21.02 -13.56 10.00
C ALA A 61 -22.14 -12.76 10.66
N PHE A 62 -22.06 -12.60 11.97
CA PHE A 62 -22.98 -11.73 12.70
C PHE A 62 -22.43 -10.29 12.79
N PRO A 63 -23.30 -9.24 12.71
CA PRO A 63 -22.89 -7.85 12.87
C PRO A 63 -22.07 -7.57 14.16
N SER A 64 -22.37 -8.29 15.23
CA SER A 64 -21.63 -8.19 16.50
C SER A 64 -20.16 -8.62 16.39
N GLN A 65 -19.82 -9.51 15.45
CA GLN A 65 -18.44 -9.91 15.19
C GLN A 65 -17.62 -8.77 14.59
N ILE A 66 -18.23 -7.96 13.72
CA ILE A 66 -17.57 -6.77 13.15
C ILE A 66 -17.23 -5.78 14.27
N THR A 67 -18.19 -5.49 15.14
CA THR A 67 -17.98 -4.60 16.30
C THR A 67 -16.95 -5.17 17.28
N TYR A 68 -16.94 -6.48 17.47
CA TYR A 68 -15.95 -7.15 18.34
C TYR A 68 -14.51 -7.00 17.79
N TYR A 69 -14.29 -7.21 16.49
CA TYR A 69 -12.95 -7.20 15.89
C TYR A 69 -12.43 -5.80 15.54
N PHE A 70 -13.31 -4.88 15.16
CA PHE A 70 -12.91 -3.58 14.59
C PHE A 70 -13.45 -2.39 15.38
N ARG A 71 -14.39 -2.60 16.32
CA ARG A 71 -15.06 -1.60 17.13
C ARG A 71 -15.97 -0.65 16.34
N THR A 72 -15.50 -0.07 15.23
CA THR A 72 -16.26 0.86 14.39
C THR A 72 -16.14 0.49 12.92
N LYS A 73 -17.11 0.96 12.11
CA LYS A 73 -17.09 0.79 10.66
C LYS A 73 -15.91 1.54 10.03
N GLU A 74 -15.57 2.70 10.58
CA GLU A 74 -14.44 3.52 10.13
C GLU A 74 -13.09 2.80 10.38
N ALA A 75 -12.93 2.14 11.50
CA ALA A 75 -11.74 1.36 11.77
C ALA A 75 -11.59 0.17 10.81
N LEU A 76 -12.69 -0.53 10.50
CA LEU A 76 -12.71 -1.58 9.49
C LEU A 76 -12.36 -1.02 8.10
N PHE A 77 -12.93 0.13 7.73
CA PHE A 77 -12.65 0.81 6.46
C PHE A 77 -11.15 1.14 6.30
N VAL A 78 -10.57 1.81 7.29
CA VAL A 78 -9.13 2.17 7.26
C VAL A 78 -8.26 0.92 7.20
N GLU A 79 -8.65 -0.14 7.90
CA GLU A 79 -7.88 -1.38 7.88
C GLU A 79 -7.97 -2.11 6.53
N CYS A 80 -9.14 -2.12 5.87
CA CYS A 80 -9.28 -2.63 4.51
C CYS A 80 -8.37 -1.87 3.55
N ALA A 81 -8.41 -0.54 3.56
CA ALA A 81 -7.61 0.31 2.69
C ALA A 81 -6.09 0.11 2.91
N CYS A 82 -5.65 0.06 4.17
CA CYS A 82 -4.26 -0.23 4.53
C CYS A 82 -3.80 -1.61 4.04
N ARG A 83 -4.64 -2.62 4.20
CA ARG A 83 -4.34 -3.99 3.77
C ARG A 83 -4.25 -4.09 2.25
N ASP A 84 -5.20 -3.49 1.54
CA ASP A 84 -5.25 -3.51 0.08
C ASP A 84 -4.06 -2.78 -0.53
N LEU A 85 -3.60 -1.67 0.06
CA LEU A 85 -2.37 -1.00 -0.34
C LEU A 85 -1.13 -1.91 -0.19
N LEU A 86 -1.04 -2.66 0.92
CA LEU A 86 0.08 -3.60 1.12
C LEU A 86 0.00 -4.80 0.17
N TYR A 87 -1.20 -5.24 -0.23
CA TYR A 87 -1.37 -6.26 -1.27
C TYR A 87 -0.95 -5.73 -2.63
N LEU A 88 -1.33 -4.50 -2.97
CA LEU A 88 -0.87 -3.84 -4.18
C LEU A 88 0.66 -3.73 -4.20
N ALA A 89 1.29 -3.32 -3.10
CA ALA A 89 2.76 -3.25 -3.01
C ALA A 89 3.43 -4.59 -3.30
N ARG A 90 2.90 -5.68 -2.76
CA ARG A 90 3.41 -7.03 -3.05
C ARG A 90 3.18 -7.44 -4.50
N ALA A 91 2.04 -7.11 -5.07
CA ALA A 91 1.75 -7.40 -6.48
C ALA A 91 2.72 -6.65 -7.41
N THR A 92 3.01 -5.37 -7.12
CA THR A 92 4.00 -4.58 -7.86
C THR A 92 5.40 -5.19 -7.78
N GLU A 93 5.85 -5.57 -6.59
CA GLU A 93 7.16 -6.22 -6.41
C GLU A 93 7.24 -7.53 -7.19
N GLN A 94 6.20 -8.36 -7.15
CA GLN A 94 6.12 -9.61 -7.90
C GLN A 94 6.16 -9.39 -9.41
N ALA A 95 5.43 -8.40 -9.94
CA ALA A 95 5.46 -8.04 -11.35
C ALA A 95 6.87 -7.62 -11.82
N ALA A 96 7.61 -6.94 -10.95
CA ALA A 96 8.95 -6.43 -11.24
C ALA A 96 10.09 -7.43 -11.06
N LEU A 97 9.83 -8.64 -10.52
CA LEU A 97 10.90 -9.64 -10.25
C LEU A 97 11.69 -10.08 -11.48
N LYS A 98 11.08 -10.03 -12.68
CA LYS A 98 11.70 -10.46 -13.94
C LYS A 98 12.48 -9.33 -14.64
N ALA A 99 12.42 -8.11 -14.12
CA ALA A 99 13.10 -6.96 -14.69
C ALA A 99 14.63 -7.15 -14.63
N ARG A 100 15.30 -6.84 -15.73
CA ARG A 100 16.76 -6.94 -15.87
C ARG A 100 17.44 -5.58 -15.78
N THR A 101 16.69 -4.51 -15.98
CA THR A 101 17.16 -3.13 -15.94
C THR A 101 16.34 -2.29 -14.97
N PRO A 102 16.91 -1.21 -14.39
CA PRO A 102 16.15 -0.28 -13.53
C PRO A 102 14.91 0.30 -14.23
N ARG A 103 14.99 0.54 -15.55
CA ARG A 103 13.88 1.07 -16.35
C ARG A 103 12.74 0.07 -16.47
N GLU A 104 13.04 -1.21 -16.74
CA GLU A 104 12.03 -2.28 -16.77
C GLU A 104 11.40 -2.47 -15.39
N TYR A 105 12.20 -2.41 -14.31
CA TYR A 105 11.73 -2.51 -12.95
C TYR A 105 10.73 -1.38 -12.64
N THR A 106 11.11 -0.12 -12.86
CA THR A 106 10.23 1.03 -12.62
C THR A 106 8.97 0.97 -13.48
N ARG A 107 9.07 0.51 -14.73
CA ARG A 107 7.93 0.33 -15.63
C ARG A 107 6.94 -0.70 -15.08
N ALA A 108 7.40 -1.88 -14.68
CA ALA A 108 6.55 -2.93 -14.14
C ALA A 108 5.83 -2.49 -12.84
N LEU A 109 6.53 -1.74 -11.99
CA LEU A 109 5.90 -1.12 -10.81
C LEU A 109 4.81 -0.12 -11.21
N ALA A 110 5.11 0.80 -12.16
CA ALA A 110 4.17 1.84 -12.59
C ALA A 110 2.91 1.25 -13.26
N GLU A 111 3.08 0.29 -14.17
CA GLU A 111 1.96 -0.41 -14.83
C GLU A 111 1.04 -1.09 -13.82
N THR A 112 1.61 -1.73 -12.79
CA THR A 112 0.82 -2.44 -11.78
C THR A 112 0.06 -1.47 -10.87
N VAL A 113 0.67 -0.37 -10.41
CA VAL A 113 -0.01 0.56 -9.49
C VAL A 113 -1.09 1.37 -10.19
N THR A 114 -0.88 1.76 -11.47
CA THR A 114 -1.85 2.55 -12.23
C THR A 114 -3.07 1.75 -12.67
N ALA A 115 -2.96 0.43 -12.73
CA ALA A 115 -4.07 -0.47 -13.04
C ALA A 115 -4.97 -0.79 -11.82
N SER A 116 -4.65 -0.26 -10.63
CA SER A 116 -5.33 -0.58 -9.37
C SER A 116 -6.07 0.63 -8.80
N ASP A 117 -7.25 0.37 -8.22
CA ASP A 117 -8.03 1.35 -7.46
C ASP A 117 -7.68 1.41 -5.96
N SER A 118 -6.64 0.68 -5.54
CA SER A 118 -6.23 0.63 -4.12
C SER A 118 -5.65 1.96 -3.62
N ILE A 119 -5.03 2.76 -4.50
CA ILE A 119 -4.49 4.07 -4.10
C ILE A 119 -5.60 5.09 -3.85
N PRO A 120 -6.61 5.29 -4.72
CA PRO A 120 -7.79 6.11 -4.40
C PRO A 120 -8.48 5.67 -3.11
N PHE A 121 -8.70 4.38 -2.92
CA PHE A 121 -9.28 3.84 -1.69
C PHE A 121 -8.46 4.18 -0.43
N PHE A 122 -7.13 4.05 -0.51
CA PHE A 122 -6.25 4.43 0.60
C PHE A 122 -6.25 5.95 0.87
N ALA A 123 -6.41 6.79 -0.15
CA ALA A 123 -6.51 8.24 0.02
C ALA A 123 -7.76 8.66 0.82
N GLU A 124 -8.88 7.96 0.64
CA GLU A 124 -10.07 8.17 1.48
C GLU A 124 -9.77 7.85 2.95
N ALA A 125 -9.03 6.76 3.22
CA ALA A 125 -8.60 6.41 4.57
C ALA A 125 -7.67 7.48 5.18
N LEU A 126 -6.72 8.02 4.39
CA LEU A 126 -5.87 9.15 4.83
C LEU A 126 -6.71 10.38 5.20
N THR A 127 -7.71 10.71 4.38
CA THR A 127 -8.59 11.85 4.64
C THR A 127 -9.41 11.65 5.92
N LEU A 128 -9.88 10.42 6.15
CA LEU A 128 -10.65 10.08 7.35
C LEU A 128 -9.84 10.25 8.64
N THR A 129 -8.54 9.94 8.64
CA THR A 129 -7.68 10.08 9.84
C THR A 129 -7.55 11.52 10.33
N ARG A 130 -7.79 12.53 9.48
CA ARG A 130 -7.85 13.95 9.92
C ARG A 130 -8.95 14.20 10.95
N ARG A 131 -10.04 13.44 10.88
CA ARG A 131 -11.19 13.53 11.81
C ARG A 131 -11.16 12.43 12.87
N ARG A 132 -10.49 11.32 12.58
CA ARG A 132 -10.38 10.14 13.43
C ARG A 132 -8.91 9.86 13.73
N GLN A 133 -8.31 10.71 14.55
CA GLN A 133 -6.89 10.62 14.90
C GLN A 133 -6.53 9.33 15.66
N ASP A 134 -7.50 8.68 16.28
CA ASP A 134 -7.36 7.36 16.89
C ASP A 134 -6.96 6.26 15.88
N LEU A 135 -7.24 6.48 14.57
CA LEU A 135 -6.89 5.57 13.47
C LEU A 135 -5.55 5.93 12.79
N ALA A 136 -4.98 7.10 13.03
CA ALA A 136 -3.74 7.55 12.43
C ALA A 136 -2.55 6.59 12.66
N PRO A 137 -2.35 5.98 13.86
CA PRO A 137 -1.25 5.04 14.07
C PRO A 137 -1.31 3.78 13.19
N LEU A 138 -2.48 3.38 12.71
CA LEU A 138 -2.63 2.26 11.78
C LEU A 138 -2.09 2.64 10.39
N VAL A 139 -2.46 3.82 9.92
CA VAL A 139 -1.99 4.37 8.64
C VAL A 139 -0.49 4.62 8.66
N GLU A 140 0.04 5.20 9.73
CA GLU A 140 1.47 5.46 9.92
C GLU A 140 2.29 4.17 9.79
N ARG A 141 1.96 3.14 10.57
CA ARG A 141 2.62 1.82 10.47
C ARG A 141 2.51 1.20 9.08
N THR A 142 1.40 1.43 8.38
CA THR A 142 1.21 0.94 7.02
C THR A 142 2.15 1.63 6.05
N ILE A 143 2.29 2.96 6.14
CA ILE A 143 3.21 3.75 5.30
C ILE A 143 4.67 3.38 5.60
N GLU A 144 5.05 3.27 6.86
CA GLU A 144 6.40 2.84 7.25
C GLU A 144 6.74 1.47 6.67
N ARG A 145 5.79 0.53 6.79
CA ARG A 145 5.94 -0.81 6.24
C ARG A 145 6.05 -0.79 4.71
N LEU A 146 5.19 -0.03 4.04
CA LEU A 146 5.20 0.15 2.59
C LEU A 146 6.57 0.62 2.09
N HIS A 147 7.10 1.67 2.71
CA HIS A 147 8.41 2.22 2.36
C HIS A 147 9.55 1.24 2.67
N GLY A 148 9.52 0.59 3.83
CA GLY A 148 10.56 -0.34 4.23
C GLY A 148 10.59 -1.63 3.41
N GLU A 149 9.43 -2.20 3.05
CA GLU A 149 9.35 -3.39 2.18
C GLU A 149 9.81 -3.03 0.76
N GLY A 150 9.36 -1.91 0.19
CA GLY A 150 9.81 -1.45 -1.13
C GLY A 150 11.32 -1.14 -1.19
N ALA A 151 11.87 -0.54 -0.13
CA ALA A 151 13.32 -0.30 -0.04
C ALA A 151 14.12 -1.61 -0.06
N ARG A 152 13.69 -2.62 0.71
CA ARG A 152 14.33 -3.94 0.73
C ARG A 152 14.23 -4.64 -0.62
N ALA A 153 13.05 -4.61 -1.27
CA ALA A 153 12.84 -5.20 -2.58
C ALA A 153 13.76 -4.56 -3.63
N TYR A 154 13.81 -3.23 -3.69
CA TYR A 154 14.70 -2.51 -4.60
C TYR A 154 16.17 -2.77 -4.32
N ALA A 155 16.62 -2.75 -3.06
CA ALA A 155 17.99 -3.09 -2.69
C ALA A 155 18.38 -4.50 -3.15
N GLY A 156 17.47 -5.46 -3.02
CA GLY A 156 17.67 -6.84 -3.51
C GLY A 156 17.88 -6.90 -5.03
N GLN A 157 17.13 -6.12 -5.82
CA GLN A 157 17.29 -6.06 -7.27
C GLN A 157 18.61 -5.37 -7.67
N VAL A 158 18.93 -4.25 -7.02
CA VAL A 158 20.22 -3.54 -7.22
C VAL A 158 21.40 -4.48 -6.98
N ALA A 159 21.38 -5.23 -5.88
CA ALA A 159 22.45 -6.19 -5.54
C ALA A 159 22.51 -7.36 -6.54
N ARG A 160 21.35 -7.96 -6.87
CA ARG A 160 21.26 -9.12 -7.80
C ARG A 160 21.78 -8.80 -9.19
N HIS A 161 21.42 -7.62 -9.72
CA HIS A 161 21.74 -7.24 -11.10
C HIS A 161 22.91 -6.27 -11.20
N ARG A 162 23.54 -5.91 -10.07
CA ARG A 162 24.65 -4.93 -9.99
C ARG A 162 24.28 -3.59 -10.63
N TRP A 163 23.04 -3.15 -10.45
CA TRP A 163 22.60 -1.86 -10.98
C TRP A 163 23.33 -0.71 -10.29
N ARG A 164 23.60 0.34 -11.04
CA ARG A 164 24.01 1.62 -10.46
C ARG A 164 22.77 2.39 -10.04
N SER A 165 22.57 2.57 -8.75
CA SER A 165 21.50 3.41 -8.21
C SER A 165 22.07 4.78 -7.84
N LEU A 166 21.39 5.84 -8.29
CA LEU A 166 21.76 7.23 -7.95
C LEU A 166 21.26 7.64 -6.57
N ARG A 167 20.34 6.85 -5.98
CA ARG A 167 19.68 7.12 -4.69
C ARG A 167 19.76 5.93 -3.79
N ALA A 168 19.67 6.21 -2.49
CA ALA A 168 19.48 5.16 -1.50
C ALA A 168 18.14 4.43 -1.73
N PRO A 169 18.06 3.12 -1.40
CA PRO A 169 16.84 2.35 -1.62
C PRO A 169 15.60 2.88 -0.91
N ASP A 170 15.74 3.41 0.29
CA ASP A 170 14.66 4.03 1.07
C ASP A 170 14.15 5.32 0.40
N GLU A 171 15.03 6.17 -0.08
CA GLU A 171 14.68 7.37 -0.84
C GLU A 171 13.95 7.00 -2.14
N SER A 172 14.43 5.97 -2.86
CA SER A 172 13.83 5.49 -4.09
C SER A 172 12.41 4.96 -3.85
N SER A 173 12.20 4.20 -2.78
CA SER A 173 10.89 3.69 -2.40
C SER A 173 9.91 4.82 -2.01
N ARG A 174 10.32 5.73 -1.14
CA ARG A 174 9.51 6.90 -0.73
C ARG A 174 9.10 7.74 -1.93
N ARG A 175 10.05 8.03 -2.82
CA ARG A 175 9.81 8.80 -4.03
C ARG A 175 8.82 8.11 -4.96
N PHE A 176 8.99 6.80 -5.19
CA PHE A 176 8.07 6.04 -6.03
C PHE A 176 6.63 6.15 -5.52
N TRP A 177 6.39 5.89 -4.25
CA TRP A 177 5.05 5.94 -3.66
C TRP A 177 4.48 7.36 -3.61
N ALA A 178 5.29 8.38 -3.34
CA ALA A 178 4.84 9.77 -3.37
C ALA A 178 4.38 10.20 -4.78
N VAL A 179 5.16 9.84 -5.82
CA VAL A 179 4.80 10.10 -7.22
C VAL A 179 3.57 9.29 -7.62
N ALA A 180 3.48 8.01 -7.26
CA ALA A 180 2.34 7.16 -7.56
C ALA A 180 1.04 7.72 -6.96
N ILE A 181 1.05 8.04 -5.68
CA ILE A 181 -0.12 8.60 -4.99
C ILE A 181 -0.54 9.92 -5.64
N GLY A 182 0.39 10.85 -5.86
CA GLY A 182 0.08 12.16 -6.45
C GLY A 182 -0.52 12.05 -7.85
N ILE A 183 0.16 11.36 -8.77
CA ILE A 183 -0.28 11.23 -10.17
C ILE A 183 -1.60 10.46 -10.28
N ILE A 184 -1.78 9.38 -9.51
CA ILE A 184 -3.00 8.58 -9.59
C ILE A 184 -4.20 9.36 -9.04
N LEU A 185 -4.06 10.09 -7.93
CA LEU A 185 -5.16 10.89 -7.38
C LEU A 185 -5.55 12.06 -8.29
N GLU A 186 -4.55 12.78 -8.82
CA GLU A 186 -4.79 13.85 -9.77
C GLU A 186 -5.44 13.32 -11.06
N GLY A 187 -4.89 12.24 -11.59
CA GLY A 187 -5.40 11.63 -12.81
C GLY A 187 -6.79 11.02 -12.66
N TYR A 188 -7.09 10.44 -11.51
CA TYR A 188 -8.42 9.94 -11.20
C TYR A 188 -9.47 11.08 -11.23
N ALA A 189 -9.15 12.21 -10.63
CA ALA A 189 -10.03 13.40 -10.66
C ALA A 189 -10.23 13.95 -12.09
N MET A 190 -9.28 13.71 -13.00
CA MET A 190 -9.33 14.16 -14.40
C MET A 190 -9.84 13.08 -15.37
N GLY A 191 -10.22 11.89 -14.91
CA GLY A 191 -10.67 10.78 -15.76
C GLY A 191 -9.59 10.23 -16.69
N ARG A 192 -8.29 10.33 -16.32
CA ARG A 192 -7.17 9.82 -17.14
C ARG A 192 -7.10 8.30 -17.09
N SER A 193 -6.76 7.68 -18.21
CA SER A 193 -6.60 6.23 -18.27
C SER A 193 -5.32 5.74 -17.57
N PRO A 194 -5.26 4.47 -17.14
CA PRO A 194 -4.08 3.87 -16.52
C PRO A 194 -2.81 4.01 -17.37
N GLU A 195 -2.92 3.93 -18.69
CA GLU A 195 -1.79 4.05 -19.63
C GLU A 195 -1.21 5.46 -19.61
N VAL A 196 -2.06 6.49 -19.57
CA VAL A 196 -1.65 7.89 -19.45
C VAL A 196 -0.94 8.12 -18.13
N LEU A 197 -1.51 7.62 -17.02
CA LEU A 197 -0.91 7.74 -15.69
C LEU A 197 0.44 7.03 -15.61
N CYS A 198 0.56 5.84 -16.19
CA CYS A 198 1.82 5.10 -16.25
C CYS A 198 2.89 5.88 -17.02
N ALA A 199 2.55 6.43 -18.20
CA ALA A 199 3.48 7.22 -18.99
C ALA A 199 3.95 8.47 -18.22
N GLU A 200 3.06 9.16 -17.52
CA GLU A 200 3.37 10.32 -16.68
C GLU A 200 4.26 9.96 -15.51
N MET A 201 3.96 8.86 -14.78
CA MET A 201 4.82 8.36 -13.71
C MET A 201 6.23 8.06 -14.20
N LEU A 202 6.37 7.39 -15.36
CA LEU A 202 7.67 7.04 -15.93
C LEU A 202 8.47 8.28 -16.32
N ARG A 203 7.80 9.32 -16.84
CA ARG A 203 8.41 10.61 -17.15
C ARG A 203 8.97 11.26 -15.88
N VAL A 204 8.15 11.41 -14.84
CA VAL A 204 8.55 12.05 -13.56
C VAL A 204 9.64 11.25 -12.84
N LEU A 205 9.55 9.92 -12.84
CA LEU A 205 10.55 9.04 -12.21
C LEU A 205 11.86 8.96 -13.01
N GLY A 206 11.81 9.16 -14.35
CA GLY A 206 12.96 9.04 -15.26
C GLY A 206 13.74 10.34 -15.46
N GLU A 207 13.13 11.51 -15.39
CA GLU A 207 13.74 12.82 -15.70
C GLU A 207 14.90 13.23 -14.77
N GLN A 208 14.99 12.73 -13.55
CA GLN A 208 16.07 13.09 -12.65
C GLN A 208 17.44 12.42 -12.94
N ALA A 209 17.50 11.50 -13.89
CA ALA A 209 18.80 11.00 -14.38
C ALA A 209 19.49 11.97 -15.38
N LYS A 210 18.74 12.93 -15.94
CA LYS A 210 19.25 13.94 -16.90
C LYS A 210 19.59 15.29 -16.24
N SER A 211 19.06 15.58 -15.05
CA SER A 211 19.14 16.93 -14.44
C SER A 211 20.52 17.34 -13.91
N ALA A 212 21.46 16.41 -13.73
CA ALA A 212 22.82 16.79 -13.34
C ALA A 212 23.61 17.50 -14.48
N GLY A 213 23.20 17.31 -15.74
CA GLY A 213 23.78 17.99 -16.90
C GLY A 213 23.07 19.31 -17.29
N ASP A 214 21.78 19.43 -16.95
CA ASP A 214 20.95 20.58 -17.35
C ASP A 214 21.09 21.78 -16.39
N THR A 215 21.38 21.51 -15.12
CA THR A 215 21.61 22.58 -14.12
C THR A 215 22.86 23.42 -14.47
N ALA A 216 23.84 22.83 -15.13
CA ALA A 216 25.01 23.55 -15.62
C ALA A 216 24.68 24.46 -16.83
N ARG A 217 23.70 24.07 -17.68
CA ARG A 217 23.25 24.90 -18.80
C ARG A 217 22.37 26.07 -18.37
N LEU A 218 21.50 25.89 -17.39
CA LEU A 218 20.67 26.97 -16.86
C LEU A 218 21.51 28.05 -16.13
N ARG A 219 22.58 27.68 -15.41
CA ARG A 219 23.52 28.66 -14.84
C ARG A 219 24.32 29.45 -15.87
N LEU A 220 24.65 28.84 -17.02
CA LEU A 220 25.39 29.53 -18.09
C LEU A 220 24.52 30.51 -18.89
N VAL A 221 23.21 30.37 -18.88
CA VAL A 221 22.27 31.31 -19.54
C VAL A 221 22.05 32.54 -18.68
N ASP A 222 21.89 32.38 -17.36
CA ASP A 222 21.71 33.50 -16.40
C ASP A 222 22.93 34.42 -16.31
N GLU A 223 24.17 33.89 -16.43
CA GLU A 223 25.39 34.71 -16.36
C GLU A 223 25.67 35.52 -17.65
N ARG A 224 25.06 35.15 -18.80
CA ARG A 224 25.22 35.88 -20.07
C ARG A 224 24.23 37.02 -20.23
N ASP A 225 23.02 36.92 -19.69
CA ASP A 225 22.00 37.98 -19.79
C ASP A 225 22.28 39.18 -18.85
N VAL A 226 23.01 38.97 -17.75
CA VAL A 226 23.38 40.06 -16.86
C VAL A 226 24.55 40.92 -17.38
N SER A 227 25.41 40.34 -18.27
CA SER A 227 26.58 41.06 -18.82
C SER A 227 26.21 41.94 -20.02
N SER A 228 25.06 41.79 -20.64
CA SER A 228 24.67 42.57 -21.80
C SER A 228 23.85 43.83 -21.48
N GLN A 229 23.38 43.98 -20.27
CA GLN A 229 22.60 45.18 -19.84
C GLN A 229 23.47 46.29 -19.21
N SER A 230 24.75 46.04 -18.99
CA SER A 230 25.65 47.01 -18.35
C SER A 230 26.43 47.90 -19.34
N ASN A 231 26.22 47.77 -20.66
CA ASN A 231 27.02 48.47 -21.67
C ASN A 231 26.20 49.48 -22.55
N GLU A 232 24.96 49.81 -22.20
CA GLU A 232 24.14 50.77 -22.95
C GLU A 232 23.81 52.09 -22.16
N GLU A 233 24.38 52.31 -21.01
CA GLU A 233 24.31 53.63 -20.35
C GLU A 233 25.72 54.09 -19.99
N GLY A 234 26.39 54.79 -20.98
CA GLY A 234 27.63 55.49 -20.80
C GLY A 234 27.88 56.45 -21.97
#